data_8c3571a1176f480b0fe51d283984154a
#
_entry.id   8c3571a1176f480b0fe51d283984154a
#
_cell.length_a   1.000
_cell.length_b   1.000
_cell.length_c   1.000
_cell.angle_alpha   90.00
_cell.angle_beta   90.00
_cell.angle_gamma   90.00
#
_symmetry.space_group_name_H-M   'P 1'
#
loop_
_entity.id
_entity.type
_entity.pdbx_description
1 polymer ?
#
loop_
_entity_poly.entity_id
_entity_poly.type
_entity_poly.pdbx_seq_one_letter_code
_entity_poly.pdbx_strand_id
1 'polypeptide(L)'
;MRKPSQFLSDYFKDDILKDFFQTVGNQRTREEYFSYICILCDYAEKDFLELESADVSRFFQYMYTRYHNGTLARKTMNVRLSCYNSVARFIYDNYPSLDYINPFRNQQRFTVSDDVATCNVPSLAEMDKIMSAAHNDEMYYLILALAGRAALTATAIKSIRIGNIVETDSGTLGIIFPAKDDFHEPEVAVLPTDVSQLLRVYLSHYEYEDERSYLFYNKYKNPLSLRNIDKAVKKYVLKSGVSPEYTLKDIRSRAIVELSRANVPDSVIADYTGLTQKRVSAFKRAVHMSDTCPADLVNYRLNVAE
;
A
#
# COMPACT_ATOMS: atom_id res chain seq x y z
N MET A 1 8.27 -16.65 -9.28
CA MET A 1 6.98 -17.38 -9.24
C MET A 1 7.15 -18.68 -8.47
N ARG A 2 6.20 -19.08 -7.62
CA ARG A 2 6.20 -20.39 -6.95
C ARG A 2 6.00 -21.50 -8.00
N LYS A 3 6.62 -22.69 -7.80
CA LYS A 3 6.29 -23.85 -8.62
C LYS A 3 4.81 -24.23 -8.41
N PRO A 4 4.10 -24.67 -9.47
CA PRO A 4 2.74 -25.18 -9.32
C PRO A 4 2.69 -26.29 -8.28
N SER A 5 1.58 -26.37 -7.55
CA SER A 5 1.31 -27.52 -6.68
C SER A 5 1.10 -28.77 -7.56
N GLN A 6 1.64 -29.90 -7.12
CA GLN A 6 1.44 -31.18 -7.81
C GLN A 6 0.00 -31.69 -7.71
N PHE A 7 -0.79 -31.14 -6.81
CA PHE A 7 -2.19 -31.50 -6.57
C PHE A 7 -3.17 -30.72 -7.44
N LEU A 8 -2.70 -29.68 -8.17
CA LEU A 8 -3.56 -28.93 -9.09
C LEU A 8 -3.71 -29.68 -10.41
N SER A 9 -4.95 -29.99 -10.80
CA SER A 9 -5.26 -30.58 -12.11
C SER A 9 -4.92 -29.61 -13.24
N ASP A 10 -4.62 -30.16 -14.43
CA ASP A 10 -4.38 -29.37 -15.63
C ASP A 10 -5.64 -28.58 -16.01
N TYR A 11 -6.82 -29.18 -15.88
CA TYR A 11 -8.09 -28.50 -16.12
C TYR A 11 -8.28 -27.27 -15.22
N PHE A 12 -8.00 -27.39 -13.93
CA PHE A 12 -8.09 -26.22 -13.04
C PHE A 12 -7.08 -25.13 -13.39
N LYS A 13 -5.82 -25.50 -13.70
CA LYS A 13 -4.74 -24.54 -14.02
C LYS A 13 -4.93 -23.84 -15.36
N ASP A 14 -5.17 -24.63 -16.41
CA ASP A 14 -5.04 -24.19 -17.79
C ASP A 14 -6.34 -23.66 -18.38
N ASP A 15 -7.48 -23.99 -17.77
CA ASP A 15 -8.79 -23.48 -18.14
C ASP A 15 -9.33 -22.52 -17.08
N ILE A 16 -9.73 -23.02 -15.91
CA ILE A 16 -10.45 -22.22 -14.91
C ILE A 16 -9.60 -21.07 -14.37
N LEU A 17 -8.39 -21.36 -13.92
CA LEU A 17 -7.54 -20.34 -13.29
C LEU A 17 -7.00 -19.34 -14.31
N LYS A 18 -6.75 -19.77 -15.53
CA LYS A 18 -6.39 -18.90 -16.64
C LYS A 18 -7.50 -17.91 -16.95
N ASP A 19 -8.77 -18.38 -17.05
CA ASP A 19 -9.93 -17.52 -17.29
C ASP A 19 -10.15 -16.55 -16.11
N PHE A 20 -10.08 -17.06 -14.89
CA PHE A 20 -10.14 -16.20 -13.70
C PHE A 20 -9.08 -15.10 -13.74
N PHE A 21 -7.85 -15.41 -14.12
CA PHE A 21 -6.78 -14.40 -14.16
C PHE A 21 -6.97 -13.36 -15.27
N GLN A 22 -7.81 -13.58 -16.27
CA GLN A 22 -8.19 -12.53 -17.22
C GLN A 22 -9.03 -11.44 -16.53
N THR A 23 -9.80 -11.78 -15.51
CA THR A 23 -10.59 -10.81 -14.72
C THR A 23 -9.75 -10.03 -13.71
N VAL A 24 -8.54 -10.50 -13.40
CA VAL A 24 -7.63 -9.86 -12.45
C VAL A 24 -6.63 -8.97 -13.21
N GLY A 25 -6.79 -7.65 -13.16
CA GLY A 25 -5.99 -6.71 -13.97
C GLY A 25 -4.50 -6.65 -13.60
N ASN A 26 -4.11 -6.94 -12.35
CA ASN A 26 -2.75 -6.76 -11.88
C ASN A 26 -1.95 -8.06 -11.87
N GLN A 27 -0.85 -8.11 -12.62
CA GLN A 27 0.04 -9.28 -12.72
C GLN A 27 0.55 -9.76 -11.35
N ARG A 28 0.95 -8.83 -10.48
CA ARG A 28 1.42 -9.20 -9.13
C ARG A 28 0.32 -9.86 -8.29
N THR A 29 -0.92 -9.38 -8.41
CA THR A 29 -2.07 -9.99 -7.73
C THR A 29 -2.32 -11.40 -8.23
N ARG A 30 -2.18 -11.64 -9.55
CA ARG A 30 -2.29 -13.00 -10.15
C ARG A 30 -1.24 -13.94 -9.55
N GLU A 31 0.01 -13.50 -9.46
CA GLU A 31 1.12 -14.27 -8.88
C GLU A 31 0.91 -14.58 -7.39
N GLU A 32 0.42 -13.61 -6.62
CA GLU A 32 0.10 -13.79 -5.21
C GLU A 32 -1.09 -14.78 -5.04
N TYR A 33 -2.14 -14.64 -5.84
CA TYR A 33 -3.30 -15.55 -5.83
C TYR A 33 -2.89 -16.97 -6.19
N PHE A 34 -2.12 -17.14 -7.26
CA PHE A 34 -1.57 -18.44 -7.62
C PHE A 34 -0.77 -19.06 -6.48
N SER A 35 0.09 -18.28 -5.83
CA SER A 35 0.85 -18.75 -4.69
C SER A 35 -0.03 -19.19 -3.51
N TYR A 36 -1.11 -18.44 -3.23
CA TYR A 36 -2.04 -18.80 -2.14
C TYR A 36 -2.81 -20.09 -2.45
N ILE A 37 -3.29 -20.24 -3.67
CA ILE A 37 -3.96 -21.46 -4.12
C ILE A 37 -3.04 -22.67 -3.97
N CYS A 38 -1.80 -22.58 -4.47
CA CYS A 38 -0.82 -23.66 -4.31
C CYS A 38 -0.57 -24.00 -2.83
N ILE A 39 -0.50 -23.01 -1.93
CA ILE A 39 -0.29 -23.26 -0.49
C ILE A 39 -1.45 -24.05 0.11
N LEU A 40 -2.67 -23.76 -0.29
CA LEU A 40 -3.86 -24.46 0.21
C LEU A 40 -3.92 -25.89 -0.33
N CYS A 41 -3.73 -26.08 -1.65
CA CYS A 41 -3.79 -27.39 -2.28
C CYS A 41 -2.63 -28.30 -1.82
N ASP A 42 -1.41 -27.75 -1.63
CA ASP A 42 -0.30 -28.50 -1.03
C ASP A 42 -0.59 -28.93 0.41
N TYR A 43 -1.29 -28.09 1.20
CA TYR A 43 -1.66 -28.44 2.56
C TYR A 43 -2.76 -29.51 2.62
N ALA A 44 -3.77 -29.38 1.76
CA ALA A 44 -4.91 -30.31 1.70
C ALA A 44 -4.59 -31.62 0.97
N GLU A 45 -3.51 -31.63 0.19
CA GLU A 45 -3.15 -32.73 -0.75
C GLU A 45 -4.28 -33.06 -1.72
N LYS A 46 -5.01 -32.03 -2.17
CA LYS A 46 -6.18 -32.12 -3.05
C LYS A 46 -6.16 -31.02 -4.10
N ASP A 47 -6.84 -31.28 -5.24
CA ASP A 47 -7.16 -30.23 -6.20
C ASP A 47 -8.11 -29.19 -5.58
N PHE A 48 -8.06 -27.96 -6.09
CA PHE A 48 -8.92 -26.87 -5.59
C PHE A 48 -10.41 -27.18 -5.76
N LEU A 49 -10.76 -27.92 -6.81
CA LEU A 49 -12.15 -28.34 -7.10
C LEU A 49 -12.64 -29.44 -6.15
N GLU A 50 -11.73 -30.19 -5.53
CA GLU A 50 -12.03 -31.31 -4.62
C GLU A 50 -12.03 -30.89 -3.15
N LEU A 51 -11.78 -29.62 -2.86
CA LEU A 51 -11.73 -29.13 -1.49
C LEU A 51 -13.12 -29.16 -0.84
N GLU A 52 -13.18 -29.70 0.34
CA GLU A 52 -14.35 -29.73 1.19
C GLU A 52 -14.26 -28.71 2.33
N SER A 53 -15.39 -28.37 2.95
CA SER A 53 -15.42 -27.45 4.10
C SER A 53 -14.56 -27.94 5.28
N ALA A 54 -14.37 -29.24 5.42
CA ALA A 54 -13.50 -29.85 6.44
C ALA A 54 -12.01 -29.55 6.17
N ASP A 55 -11.57 -29.63 4.89
CA ASP A 55 -10.20 -29.32 4.50
C ASP A 55 -9.88 -27.85 4.74
N VAL A 56 -10.82 -26.99 4.34
CA VAL A 56 -10.74 -25.54 4.53
C VAL A 56 -10.65 -25.21 6.02
N SER A 57 -11.49 -25.80 6.86
CA SER A 57 -11.49 -25.56 8.31
C SER A 57 -10.16 -25.97 8.94
N ARG A 58 -9.60 -27.13 8.57
CA ARG A 58 -8.27 -27.58 9.04
C ARG A 58 -7.16 -26.64 8.62
N PHE A 59 -7.19 -26.15 7.37
CA PHE A 59 -6.20 -25.20 6.88
C PHE A 59 -6.28 -23.85 7.60
N PHE A 60 -7.49 -23.34 7.88
CA PHE A 60 -7.64 -22.08 8.63
C PHE A 60 -7.22 -22.24 10.09
N GLN A 61 -7.46 -23.38 10.71
CA GLN A 61 -6.95 -23.68 12.04
C GLN A 61 -5.41 -23.72 12.07
N TYR A 62 -4.79 -24.35 11.07
CA TYR A 62 -3.33 -24.32 10.90
C TYR A 62 -2.80 -22.88 10.73
N MET A 63 -3.45 -22.05 9.91
CA MET A 63 -3.07 -20.64 9.78
C MET A 63 -3.23 -19.86 11.09
N TYR A 64 -4.28 -20.16 11.85
CA TYR A 64 -4.52 -19.56 13.17
C TYR A 64 -3.42 -19.91 14.18
N THR A 65 -2.97 -21.15 14.20
CA THR A 65 -1.81 -21.56 15.01
C THR A 65 -0.54 -20.79 14.60
N ARG A 66 -0.30 -20.63 13.30
CA ARG A 66 0.83 -19.82 12.81
C ARG A 66 0.74 -18.35 13.19
N TYR A 67 -0.46 -17.81 13.23
CA TYR A 67 -0.70 -16.44 13.70
C TYR A 67 -0.33 -16.30 15.18
N HIS A 68 -0.78 -17.21 16.04
CA HIS A 68 -0.43 -17.20 17.47
C HIS A 68 1.06 -17.35 17.72
N ASN A 69 1.74 -18.11 16.88
CA ASN A 69 3.21 -18.28 16.96
C ASN A 69 3.97 -17.09 16.31
N GLY A 70 3.29 -16.01 15.90
CA GLY A 70 3.91 -14.83 15.29
C GLY A 70 4.49 -15.04 13.89
N THR A 71 4.27 -16.23 13.27
CA THR A 71 4.84 -16.56 11.94
C THR A 71 3.94 -16.19 10.77
N LEU A 72 2.72 -15.72 11.02
CA LEU A 72 1.75 -15.29 10.04
C LEU A 72 0.96 -14.07 10.53
N ALA A 73 0.88 -13.03 9.71
CA ALA A 73 0.09 -11.86 10.05
C ALA A 73 -1.41 -12.09 9.81
N ARG A 74 -2.27 -11.58 10.69
CA ARG A 74 -3.74 -11.65 10.57
C ARG A 74 -4.24 -11.11 9.23
N LYS A 75 -3.66 -9.99 8.76
CA LYS A 75 -3.99 -9.41 7.46
C LYS A 75 -3.76 -10.40 6.31
N THR A 76 -2.69 -11.19 6.36
CA THR A 76 -2.38 -12.22 5.37
C THR A 76 -3.45 -13.32 5.34
N MET A 77 -4.01 -13.69 6.49
CA MET A 77 -5.10 -14.69 6.57
C MET A 77 -6.36 -14.17 5.87
N ASN A 78 -6.75 -12.91 6.11
CA ASN A 78 -7.90 -12.29 5.46
C ASN A 78 -7.72 -12.11 3.95
N VAL A 79 -6.50 -11.77 3.50
CA VAL A 79 -6.18 -11.67 2.07
C VAL A 79 -6.30 -13.03 1.40
N ARG A 80 -5.79 -14.10 2.02
CA ARG A 80 -5.93 -15.47 1.50
C ARG A 80 -7.38 -15.91 1.43
N LEU A 81 -8.16 -15.68 2.49
CA LEU A 81 -9.60 -16.00 2.48
C LEU A 81 -10.33 -15.25 1.37
N SER A 82 -10.02 -13.97 1.16
CA SER A 82 -10.61 -13.19 0.06
C SER A 82 -10.23 -13.75 -1.30
N CYS A 83 -8.98 -14.18 -1.51
CA CYS A 83 -8.52 -14.85 -2.73
C CYS A 83 -9.33 -16.11 -2.99
N TYR A 84 -9.40 -17.03 -2.02
CA TYR A 84 -10.09 -18.31 -2.17
C TYR A 84 -11.58 -18.12 -2.46
N ASN A 85 -12.26 -17.20 -1.75
CA ASN A 85 -13.66 -16.88 -2.03
C ASN A 85 -13.85 -16.26 -3.43
N SER A 86 -12.91 -15.43 -3.91
CA SER A 86 -13.02 -14.86 -5.25
C SER A 86 -12.92 -15.93 -6.33
N VAL A 87 -12.00 -16.89 -6.19
CA VAL A 87 -11.85 -18.01 -7.13
C VAL A 87 -13.07 -18.94 -7.04
N ALA A 88 -13.50 -19.30 -5.83
CA ALA A 88 -14.65 -20.18 -5.63
C ALA A 88 -15.95 -19.57 -6.19
N ARG A 89 -16.14 -18.26 -6.04
CA ARG A 89 -17.27 -17.55 -6.62
C ARG A 89 -17.20 -17.53 -8.14
N PHE A 90 -16.00 -17.26 -8.70
CA PHE A 90 -15.80 -17.28 -10.15
C PHE A 90 -16.15 -18.64 -10.76
N ILE A 91 -15.76 -19.76 -10.11
CA ILE A 91 -16.11 -21.11 -10.54
C ILE A 91 -17.62 -21.29 -10.52
N TYR A 92 -18.27 -20.92 -9.42
CA TYR A 92 -19.72 -21.03 -9.27
C TYR A 92 -20.47 -20.24 -10.35
N ASP A 93 -20.02 -19.02 -10.64
CA ASP A 93 -20.69 -18.11 -11.57
C ASP A 93 -20.46 -18.51 -13.06
N ASN A 94 -19.29 -19.07 -13.42
CA ASN A 94 -18.86 -19.27 -14.81
C ASN A 94 -18.79 -20.73 -15.24
N TYR A 95 -18.79 -21.70 -14.31
CA TYR A 95 -18.68 -23.13 -14.57
C TYR A 95 -19.83 -23.94 -13.92
N PRO A 96 -21.10 -23.65 -14.27
CA PRO A 96 -22.25 -24.26 -13.61
C PRO A 96 -22.32 -25.80 -13.84
N SER A 97 -21.68 -26.31 -14.90
CA SER A 97 -21.62 -27.76 -15.18
C SER A 97 -20.80 -28.56 -14.16
N LEU A 98 -19.98 -27.88 -13.33
CA LEU A 98 -19.19 -28.53 -12.29
C LEU A 98 -19.98 -28.80 -11.00
N ASP A 99 -21.18 -28.25 -10.87
CA ASP A 99 -22.00 -28.31 -9.65
C ASP A 99 -21.17 -27.97 -8.37
N TYR A 100 -20.28 -26.99 -8.51
CA TYR A 100 -19.27 -26.64 -7.51
C TYR A 100 -19.89 -25.97 -6.30
N ILE A 101 -19.66 -26.56 -5.12
CA ILE A 101 -20.06 -25.98 -3.84
C ILE A 101 -18.89 -25.23 -3.22
N ASN A 102 -19.04 -23.92 -2.99
CA ASN A 102 -17.99 -23.10 -2.37
C ASN A 102 -17.69 -23.55 -0.92
N PRO A 103 -16.55 -24.21 -0.66
CA PRO A 103 -16.19 -24.71 0.67
C PRO A 103 -15.77 -23.60 1.66
N PHE A 104 -15.56 -22.36 1.18
CA PHE A 104 -15.14 -21.22 2.00
C PHE A 104 -16.34 -20.40 2.52
N ARG A 105 -17.56 -20.72 2.13
CA ARG A 105 -18.77 -19.92 2.41
C ARG A 105 -18.97 -19.63 3.90
N ASN A 106 -18.63 -20.59 4.77
CA ASN A 106 -18.82 -20.48 6.20
C ASN A 106 -17.60 -19.94 6.96
N GLN A 107 -16.51 -19.64 6.24
CA GLN A 107 -15.31 -19.10 6.89
C GLN A 107 -15.48 -17.60 7.18
N GLN A 108 -15.48 -17.28 8.47
CA GLN A 108 -15.55 -15.89 8.90
C GLN A 108 -14.21 -15.18 8.69
N ARG A 109 -14.28 -13.90 8.31
CA ARG A 109 -13.09 -13.05 8.35
C ARG A 109 -12.60 -12.92 9.79
N PHE A 110 -11.30 -13.01 9.94
CA PHE A 110 -10.68 -12.69 11.22
C PHE A 110 -10.93 -11.21 11.52
N THR A 111 -11.84 -10.95 12.45
CA THR A 111 -12.11 -9.59 12.89
C THR A 111 -10.81 -9.00 13.43
N VAL A 112 -10.35 -7.98 12.79
CA VAL A 112 -9.43 -7.04 13.41
C VAL A 112 -10.31 -6.33 14.42
N SER A 113 -10.15 -6.58 15.75
CA SER A 113 -10.42 -5.51 16.69
C SER A 113 -9.74 -4.31 16.05
N ASP A 114 -10.42 -3.16 15.97
CA ASP A 114 -9.78 -1.90 15.61
C ASP A 114 -8.66 -1.65 16.68
N ASP A 115 -7.62 -2.49 16.63
CA ASP A 115 -6.33 -2.15 17.19
C ASP A 115 -6.02 -0.86 16.46
N VAL A 116 -6.20 0.22 17.20
CA VAL A 116 -5.77 1.56 16.79
C VAL A 116 -4.40 1.31 16.19
N ALA A 117 -4.35 1.32 14.86
CA ALA A 117 -3.12 1.06 14.16
C ALA A 117 -2.18 2.10 14.72
N THR A 118 -1.28 1.70 15.62
CA THR A 118 -0.20 2.55 16.10
C THR A 118 0.49 2.95 14.82
N CYS A 119 0.13 4.16 14.33
CA CYS A 119 0.75 4.69 13.14
C CYS A 119 2.18 4.93 13.54
N ASN A 120 3.07 4.05 13.09
CA ASN A 120 4.50 4.26 13.22
C ASN A 120 4.85 5.41 12.27
N VAL A 121 4.68 6.66 12.77
CA VAL A 121 4.85 7.87 11.97
C VAL A 121 6.01 8.64 12.55
N PRO A 122 7.06 8.96 11.77
CA PRO A 122 8.19 9.72 12.27
C PRO A 122 7.73 11.10 12.77
N SER A 123 8.29 11.57 13.86
CA SER A 123 8.13 12.96 14.32
C SER A 123 8.75 13.94 13.31
N LEU A 124 8.45 15.25 13.43
CA LEU A 124 9.10 16.26 12.57
C LEU A 124 10.62 16.27 12.74
N ALA A 125 11.10 16.17 13.98
CA ALA A 125 12.55 16.12 14.26
C ALA A 125 13.22 14.87 13.69
N GLU A 126 12.53 13.73 13.66
CA GLU A 126 13.03 12.52 13.00
C GLU A 126 13.02 12.67 11.49
N MET A 127 11.98 13.30 10.91
CA MET A 127 11.96 13.63 9.48
C MET A 127 13.13 14.52 9.08
N ASP A 128 13.44 15.55 9.87
CA ASP A 128 14.59 16.44 9.60
C ASP A 128 15.91 15.67 9.60
N LYS A 129 16.08 14.74 10.53
CA LYS A 129 17.27 13.86 10.57
C LYS A 129 17.36 12.95 9.35
N ILE A 130 16.22 12.34 8.95
CA ILE A 130 16.16 11.46 7.77
C ILE A 130 16.47 12.25 6.50
N MET A 131 15.85 13.43 6.33
CA MET A 131 16.11 14.31 5.20
C MET A 131 17.57 14.76 5.15
N SER A 132 18.14 15.19 6.27
CA SER A 132 19.55 15.57 6.37
C SER A 132 20.48 14.42 6.01
N ALA A 133 20.18 13.18 6.42
CA ALA A 133 20.98 12.01 6.08
C ALA A 133 20.97 11.69 4.57
N ALA A 134 19.90 12.07 3.86
CA ALA A 134 19.74 11.86 2.41
C ALA A 134 20.19 13.06 1.56
N HIS A 135 20.50 14.21 2.16
CA HIS A 135 20.72 15.50 1.47
C HIS A 135 21.71 15.43 0.29
N ASN A 136 22.77 14.65 0.41
CA ASN A 136 23.78 14.51 -0.65
C ASN A 136 23.39 13.55 -1.78
N ASP A 137 22.19 12.98 -1.74
CA ASP A 137 21.65 12.06 -2.75
C ASP A 137 20.35 12.67 -3.30
N GLU A 138 20.49 13.52 -4.30
CA GLU A 138 19.40 14.33 -4.86
C GLU A 138 18.18 13.48 -5.23
N MET A 139 18.40 12.31 -5.82
CA MET A 139 17.32 11.43 -6.23
C MET A 139 16.50 10.92 -5.05
N TYR A 140 17.17 10.38 -4.03
CA TYR A 140 16.45 9.86 -2.88
C TYR A 140 15.96 10.94 -1.93
N TYR A 141 16.63 12.10 -1.89
CA TYR A 141 16.14 13.28 -1.20
C TYR A 141 14.80 13.74 -1.78
N LEU A 142 14.70 13.84 -3.12
CA LEU A 142 13.44 14.18 -3.80
C LEU A 142 12.37 13.09 -3.61
N ILE A 143 12.72 11.80 -3.65
CA ILE A 143 11.78 10.70 -3.38
C ILE A 143 11.18 10.81 -1.97
N LEU A 144 12.01 11.10 -0.97
CA LEU A 144 11.57 11.31 0.42
C LEU A 144 10.67 12.55 0.55
N ALA A 145 11.00 13.65 -0.16
CA ALA A 145 10.20 14.87 -0.19
C ALA A 145 8.84 14.63 -0.85
N LEU A 146 8.79 13.93 -2.00
CA LEU A 146 7.55 13.56 -2.66
C LEU A 146 6.64 12.70 -1.78
N ALA A 147 7.22 11.79 -1.00
CA ALA A 147 6.44 10.98 -0.06
C ALA A 147 6.00 11.77 1.18
N GLY A 148 6.95 12.47 1.85
CA GLY A 148 6.72 13.09 3.16
C GLY A 148 6.02 14.46 3.10
N ARG A 149 6.08 15.16 1.95
CA ARG A 149 5.44 16.47 1.76
C ARG A 149 4.26 16.42 0.81
N ALA A 150 4.39 15.74 -0.34
CA ALA A 150 3.32 15.61 -1.32
C ALA A 150 2.48 14.33 -1.17
N ALA A 151 2.68 13.55 -0.11
CA ALA A 151 1.94 12.34 0.23
C ALA A 151 1.86 11.28 -0.90
N LEU A 152 2.80 11.27 -1.85
CA LEU A 152 2.80 10.32 -2.94
C LEU A 152 3.18 8.90 -2.48
N THR A 153 2.59 7.89 -3.10
CA THR A 153 2.94 6.49 -2.84
C THR A 153 4.23 6.10 -3.57
N ALA A 154 4.93 5.09 -3.08
CA ALA A 154 6.12 4.56 -3.75
C ALA A 154 5.82 4.12 -5.21
N THR A 155 4.63 3.58 -5.47
CA THR A 155 4.20 3.18 -6.80
C THR A 155 3.98 4.39 -7.70
N ALA A 156 3.33 5.44 -7.21
CA ALA A 156 3.15 6.69 -7.93
C ALA A 156 4.51 7.33 -8.26
N ILE A 157 5.38 7.48 -7.26
CA ILE A 157 6.73 8.06 -7.44
C ILE A 157 7.53 7.29 -8.51
N LYS A 158 7.52 5.96 -8.45
CA LYS A 158 8.20 5.12 -9.44
C LYS A 158 7.68 5.31 -10.87
N SER A 159 6.39 5.62 -11.03
CA SER A 159 5.73 5.70 -12.34
C SER A 159 5.83 7.08 -13.00
N ILE A 160 6.34 8.10 -12.30
CA ILE A 160 6.45 9.46 -12.83
C ILE A 160 7.33 9.46 -14.09
N ARG A 161 6.80 10.05 -15.17
CA ARG A 161 7.54 10.31 -16.40
C ARG A 161 7.68 11.82 -16.60
N ILE A 162 8.64 12.23 -17.41
CA ILE A 162 8.90 13.64 -17.69
C ILE A 162 7.67 14.33 -18.26
N GLY A 163 6.99 13.72 -19.23
CA GLY A 163 5.75 14.26 -19.82
C GLY A 163 4.53 14.28 -18.88
N ASN A 164 4.64 13.70 -17.67
CA ASN A 164 3.59 13.81 -16.65
C ASN A 164 3.74 15.07 -15.78
N ILE A 165 4.86 15.79 -15.89
CA ILE A 165 5.14 16.96 -15.07
C ILE A 165 4.64 18.19 -15.81
N VAL A 166 3.73 18.92 -15.20
CA VAL A 166 3.08 20.10 -15.77
C VAL A 166 3.25 21.29 -14.85
N GLU A 167 3.26 22.50 -15.42
CA GLU A 167 3.20 23.72 -14.65
C GLU A 167 1.74 24.10 -14.38
N THR A 168 1.42 24.45 -13.15
CA THR A 168 0.09 24.90 -12.75
C THR A 168 -0.03 26.41 -12.91
N ASP A 169 -1.24 26.95 -12.96
CA ASP A 169 -1.51 28.40 -13.04
C ASP A 169 -0.88 29.19 -11.88
N SER A 170 -0.66 28.54 -10.74
CA SER A 170 -0.01 29.15 -9.57
C SER A 170 1.54 29.17 -9.67
N GLY A 171 2.12 28.65 -10.75
CA GLY A 171 3.56 28.54 -10.94
C GLY A 171 4.21 27.41 -10.14
N THR A 172 3.45 26.52 -9.52
CA THR A 172 3.95 25.28 -8.93
C THR A 172 3.93 24.15 -9.97
N LEU A 173 4.55 23.02 -9.67
CA LEU A 173 4.48 21.83 -10.53
C LEU A 173 3.34 20.91 -10.08
N GLY A 174 2.71 20.27 -11.06
CA GLY A 174 1.78 19.18 -10.86
C GLY A 174 2.29 17.91 -11.54
N ILE A 175 1.84 16.75 -11.05
CA ILE A 175 2.12 15.46 -11.66
C ILE A 175 0.79 14.84 -12.09
N ILE A 176 0.65 14.58 -13.38
CA ILE A 176 -0.53 13.91 -13.94
C ILE A 176 -0.32 12.41 -13.86
N PHE A 177 -1.20 11.72 -13.16
CA PHE A 177 -1.28 10.27 -13.19
C PHE A 177 -2.36 9.83 -14.16
N PRO A 178 -2.06 8.92 -15.12
CA PRO A 178 -3.05 8.44 -16.06
C PRO A 178 -4.23 7.78 -15.35
N ALA A 179 -5.39 7.87 -15.95
CA ALA A 179 -6.58 7.17 -15.48
C ALA A 179 -6.31 5.67 -15.27
N LYS A 180 -6.91 5.09 -14.25
CA LYS A 180 -6.76 3.65 -13.92
C LYS A 180 -7.53 2.76 -14.90
N ASP A 181 -8.59 3.30 -15.48
CA ASP A 181 -9.47 2.66 -16.46
C ASP A 181 -10.26 3.75 -17.22
N ASP A 182 -11.11 3.32 -18.16
CA ASP A 182 -11.90 4.21 -19.02
C ASP A 182 -13.00 5.01 -18.28
N PHE A 183 -13.25 4.71 -17.01
CA PHE A 183 -14.29 5.34 -16.19
C PHE A 183 -13.73 6.38 -15.20
N HIS A 184 -12.40 6.48 -15.07
CA HIS A 184 -11.76 7.43 -14.16
C HIS A 184 -11.01 8.50 -14.94
N GLU A 185 -11.09 9.73 -14.47
CA GLU A 185 -10.27 10.81 -15.01
C GLU A 185 -8.82 10.71 -14.51
N PRO A 186 -7.86 11.30 -15.25
CA PRO A 186 -6.49 11.43 -14.77
C PRO A 186 -6.44 12.22 -13.46
N GLU A 187 -5.68 11.71 -12.50
CA GLU A 187 -5.46 12.39 -11.22
C GLU A 187 -4.28 13.36 -11.35
N VAL A 188 -4.45 14.60 -10.87
CA VAL A 188 -3.36 15.60 -10.82
C VAL A 188 -2.93 15.82 -9.38
N ALA A 189 -1.70 15.48 -9.05
CA ALA A 189 -1.10 15.81 -7.75
C ALA A 189 -0.35 17.14 -7.84
N VAL A 190 -0.93 18.21 -7.32
CA VAL A 190 -0.26 19.51 -7.21
C VAL A 190 0.80 19.43 -6.12
N LEU A 191 2.04 19.81 -6.44
CA LEU A 191 3.15 19.74 -5.51
C LEU A 191 3.25 21.01 -4.65
N PRO A 192 3.63 20.88 -3.37
CA PRO A 192 4.00 22.04 -2.54
C PRO A 192 5.12 22.85 -3.20
N THR A 193 5.17 24.15 -2.91
CA THR A 193 6.14 25.09 -3.53
C THR A 193 7.59 24.65 -3.35
N ASP A 194 7.96 24.22 -2.15
CA ASP A 194 9.29 23.73 -1.82
C ASP A 194 9.66 22.44 -2.60
N VAL A 195 8.71 21.52 -2.74
CA VAL A 195 8.89 20.29 -3.52
C VAL A 195 8.96 20.60 -5.02
N SER A 196 8.17 21.56 -5.50
CA SER A 196 8.22 22.02 -6.89
C SER A 196 9.59 22.63 -7.23
N GLN A 197 10.14 23.45 -6.35
CA GLN A 197 11.49 24.01 -6.51
C GLN A 197 12.56 22.90 -6.52
N LEU A 198 12.48 21.97 -5.57
CA LEU A 198 13.39 20.83 -5.51
C LEU A 198 13.34 19.98 -6.79
N LEU A 199 12.14 19.74 -7.33
CA LEU A 199 11.96 19.01 -8.57
C LEU A 199 12.56 19.77 -9.77
N ARG A 200 12.40 21.10 -9.84
CA ARG A 200 13.01 21.91 -10.90
C ARG A 200 14.54 21.83 -10.87
N VAL A 201 15.15 21.91 -9.68
CA VAL A 201 16.60 21.74 -9.51
C VAL A 201 17.03 20.36 -9.95
N TYR A 202 16.31 19.31 -9.52
CA TYR A 202 16.60 17.95 -9.94
C TYR A 202 16.54 17.80 -11.46
N LEU A 203 15.50 18.33 -12.12
CA LEU A 203 15.35 18.27 -13.58
C LEU A 203 16.48 19.00 -14.32
N SER A 204 17.05 20.07 -13.75
CA SER A 204 18.17 20.78 -14.36
C SER A 204 19.52 20.05 -14.29
N HIS A 205 19.64 19.06 -13.39
CA HIS A 205 20.89 18.30 -13.21
C HIS A 205 20.89 16.96 -13.98
N TYR A 206 19.76 16.54 -14.52
CA TYR A 206 19.63 15.25 -15.21
C TYR A 206 19.12 15.41 -16.63
N GLU A 207 19.71 14.66 -17.55
CA GLU A 207 19.28 14.63 -18.96
C GLU A 207 18.28 13.51 -19.19
N TYR A 208 17.24 13.83 -19.95
CA TYR A 208 16.18 12.91 -20.34
C TYR A 208 16.10 12.85 -21.86
N GLU A 209 15.87 11.65 -22.40
CA GLU A 209 15.84 11.42 -23.84
C GLU A 209 14.55 11.98 -24.46
N ASP A 210 13.42 11.80 -23.78
CA ASP A 210 12.11 12.24 -24.21
C ASP A 210 11.11 12.36 -23.01
N GLU A 211 9.88 12.77 -23.32
CA GLU A 211 8.79 12.87 -22.34
C GLU A 211 8.36 11.51 -21.75
N ARG A 212 8.69 10.39 -22.41
CA ARG A 212 8.37 9.05 -21.93
C ARG A 212 9.38 8.53 -20.93
N SER A 213 10.52 9.20 -20.80
CA SER A 213 11.57 8.85 -19.82
C SER A 213 11.02 8.90 -18.39
N TYR A 214 11.41 7.93 -17.57
CA TYR A 214 11.07 7.94 -16.15
C TYR A 214 11.85 9.03 -15.41
N LEU A 215 11.20 9.75 -14.51
CA LEU A 215 11.86 10.75 -13.66
C LEU A 215 12.99 10.11 -12.83
N PHE A 216 12.72 8.95 -12.26
CA PHE A 216 13.68 8.19 -11.47
C PHE A 216 14.06 6.89 -12.16
N TYR A 217 15.31 6.76 -12.54
CA TYR A 217 15.82 5.60 -13.25
C TYR A 217 17.14 5.08 -12.64
N ASN A 218 17.44 3.83 -12.91
CA ASN A 218 18.70 3.21 -12.54
C ASN A 218 19.78 3.49 -13.62
N LYS A 219 21.02 3.02 -13.37
CA LYS A 219 22.15 3.18 -14.30
C LYS A 219 21.90 2.62 -15.72
N TYR A 220 20.85 1.81 -15.92
CA TYR A 220 20.45 1.26 -17.21
C TYR A 220 19.26 1.98 -17.83
N LYS A 221 18.92 3.18 -17.34
CA LYS A 221 17.75 3.97 -17.76
C LYS A 221 16.39 3.27 -17.54
N ASN A 222 16.35 2.18 -16.80
CA ASN A 222 15.11 1.52 -16.40
C ASN A 222 14.52 2.17 -15.13
N PRO A 223 13.18 2.15 -14.94
CA PRO A 223 12.55 2.72 -13.74
C PRO A 223 13.09 2.04 -12.49
N LEU A 224 13.16 2.79 -11.39
CA LEU A 224 13.53 2.24 -10.10
C LEU A 224 12.56 1.13 -9.68
N SER A 225 13.08 0.03 -9.14
CA SER A 225 12.24 -0.97 -8.51
C SER A 225 11.78 -0.50 -7.13
N LEU A 226 10.58 -0.89 -6.70
CA LEU A 226 10.10 -0.62 -5.34
C LEU A 226 11.09 -1.13 -4.28
N ARG A 227 11.74 -2.28 -4.54
CA ARG A 227 12.77 -2.84 -3.66
C ARG A 227 13.99 -1.91 -3.52
N ASN A 228 14.37 -1.21 -4.59
CA ASN A 228 15.49 -0.26 -4.54
C ASN A 228 15.13 0.98 -3.74
N ILE A 229 13.90 1.48 -3.91
CA ILE A 229 13.37 2.59 -3.11
C ILE A 229 13.35 2.19 -1.63
N ASP A 230 12.78 1.03 -1.28
CA ASP A 230 12.73 0.55 0.10
C ASP A 230 14.13 0.39 0.73
N LYS A 231 15.08 -0.17 -0.03
CA LYS A 231 16.47 -0.32 0.44
C LYS A 231 17.13 1.04 0.73
N ALA A 232 16.92 2.02 -0.15
CA ALA A 232 17.49 3.35 0.02
C ALA A 232 16.86 4.10 1.20
N VAL A 233 15.53 4.02 1.36
CA VAL A 233 14.84 4.59 2.52
C VAL A 233 15.40 4.00 3.81
N LYS A 234 15.50 2.68 3.91
CA LYS A 234 16.12 2.01 5.07
C LYS A 234 17.55 2.47 5.33
N LYS A 235 18.35 2.62 4.27
CA LYS A 235 19.73 3.14 4.38
C LYS A 235 19.75 4.52 5.03
N TYR A 236 18.87 5.45 4.60
CA TYR A 236 18.86 6.81 5.12
C TYR A 236 18.23 6.92 6.50
N VAL A 237 17.21 6.14 6.80
CA VAL A 237 16.65 6.00 8.16
C VAL A 237 17.74 5.49 9.12
N LEU A 238 18.46 4.45 8.76
CA LEU A 238 19.55 3.91 9.57
C LEU A 238 20.68 4.96 9.75
N LYS A 239 21.10 5.62 8.65
CA LYS A 239 22.14 6.67 8.68
C LYS A 239 21.76 7.87 9.55
N SER A 240 20.48 8.17 9.68
CA SER A 240 19.98 9.27 10.51
C SER A 240 20.03 8.97 12.01
N GLY A 241 20.29 7.73 12.41
CA GLY A 241 20.26 7.29 13.80
C GLY A 241 18.86 7.27 14.43
N VAL A 242 17.81 7.33 13.61
CA VAL A 242 16.43 7.29 14.08
C VAL A 242 15.99 5.86 14.32
N SER A 243 15.30 5.63 15.45
CA SER A 243 14.68 4.35 15.83
C SER A 243 13.23 4.64 16.27
N PRO A 244 12.24 3.89 15.80
CA PRO A 244 12.29 2.64 15.04
C PRO A 244 12.61 2.82 13.54
N GLU A 245 12.80 1.69 12.83
CA GLU A 245 12.96 1.72 11.37
C GLU A 245 11.64 2.16 10.70
N TYR A 246 11.72 3.25 9.91
CA TYR A 246 10.59 3.73 9.12
C TYR A 246 10.69 3.26 7.68
N THR A 247 9.53 3.00 7.07
CA THR A 247 9.37 2.74 5.64
C THR A 247 8.93 4.01 4.91
N LEU A 248 9.02 4.03 3.56
CA LEU A 248 8.49 5.16 2.79
C LEU A 248 7.00 5.40 3.04
N LYS A 249 6.25 4.33 3.36
CA LYS A 249 4.85 4.43 3.72
C LYS A 249 4.65 5.17 5.05
N ASP A 250 5.51 4.95 6.04
CA ASP A 250 5.44 5.62 7.33
C ASP A 250 5.80 7.11 7.18
N ILE A 251 6.81 7.41 6.35
CA ILE A 251 7.19 8.78 5.95
C ILE A 251 6.02 9.49 5.26
N ARG A 252 5.34 8.82 4.30
CA ARG A 252 4.13 9.33 3.65
C ARG A 252 3.02 9.61 4.66
N SER A 253 2.87 8.75 5.65
CA SER A 253 1.84 8.90 6.69
C SER A 253 2.04 10.19 7.50
N ARG A 254 3.26 10.73 7.58
CA ARG A 254 3.53 12.01 8.22
C ARG A 254 2.77 13.17 7.55
N ALA A 255 2.78 13.25 6.22
CA ALA A 255 2.01 14.28 5.51
C ALA A 255 0.50 14.21 5.85
N ILE A 256 -0.06 13.01 5.91
CA ILE A 256 -1.48 12.80 6.26
C ILE A 256 -1.77 13.27 7.69
N VAL A 257 -0.86 12.96 8.62
CA VAL A 257 -0.96 13.40 10.02
C VAL A 257 -0.92 14.92 10.12
N GLU A 258 -0.02 15.59 9.42
CA GLU A 258 0.07 17.05 9.45
C GLU A 258 -1.16 17.73 8.84
N LEU A 259 -1.67 17.22 7.71
CA LEU A 259 -2.93 17.72 7.15
C LEU A 259 -4.10 17.54 8.13
N SER A 260 -4.14 16.42 8.84
CA SER A 260 -5.15 16.15 9.86
C SER A 260 -5.01 17.08 11.08
N ARG A 261 -3.79 17.38 11.52
CA ARG A 261 -3.52 18.35 12.60
C ARG A 261 -3.87 19.77 12.20
N ALA A 262 -3.69 20.12 10.93
CA ALA A 262 -4.11 21.40 10.37
C ALA A 262 -5.65 21.51 10.18
N ASN A 263 -6.42 20.54 10.66
CA ASN A 263 -7.87 20.46 10.53
C ASN A 263 -8.38 20.52 9.08
N VAL A 264 -7.58 20.06 8.13
CA VAL A 264 -8.05 19.90 6.74
C VAL A 264 -9.18 18.86 6.72
N PRO A 265 -10.30 19.11 5.99
CA PRO A 265 -11.39 18.16 5.89
C PRO A 265 -10.96 16.78 5.37
N ASP A 266 -11.56 15.70 5.92
CA ASP A 266 -11.21 14.32 5.54
C ASP A 266 -11.42 14.04 4.05
N SER A 267 -12.43 14.67 3.41
CA SER A 267 -12.65 14.57 1.97
C SER A 267 -11.48 15.14 1.18
N VAL A 268 -11.00 16.34 1.55
CA VAL A 268 -9.87 17.00 0.88
C VAL A 268 -8.58 16.17 1.05
N ILE A 269 -8.34 15.62 2.27
CA ILE A 269 -7.18 14.75 2.50
C ILE A 269 -7.33 13.46 1.68
N ALA A 270 -8.54 12.90 1.60
CA ALA A 270 -8.81 11.68 0.83
C ALA A 270 -8.52 11.91 -0.66
N ASP A 271 -9.04 12.97 -1.23
CA ASP A 271 -8.85 13.34 -2.63
C ASP A 271 -7.37 13.61 -2.94
N TYR A 272 -6.69 14.38 -2.08
CA TYR A 272 -5.27 14.69 -2.25
C TYR A 272 -4.36 13.47 -2.15
N THR A 273 -4.69 12.51 -1.27
CA THR A 273 -3.81 11.36 -0.97
C THR A 273 -4.21 10.08 -1.70
N GLY A 274 -5.35 10.05 -2.39
CA GLY A 274 -5.93 8.83 -2.97
C GLY A 274 -6.35 7.79 -1.91
N LEU A 275 -6.61 8.21 -0.67
CA LEU A 275 -7.12 7.37 0.40
C LEU A 275 -8.65 7.47 0.49
N THR A 276 -9.28 6.43 1.06
CA THR A 276 -10.69 6.56 1.46
C THR A 276 -10.83 7.43 2.70
N GLN A 277 -11.93 8.18 2.81
CA GLN A 277 -12.23 9.01 4.00
C GLN A 277 -12.18 8.18 5.30
N LYS A 278 -12.70 6.93 5.27
CA LYS A 278 -12.61 6.00 6.41
C LYS A 278 -11.15 5.78 6.85
N ARG A 279 -10.22 5.73 5.91
CA ARG A 279 -8.78 5.56 6.21
C ARG A 279 -8.18 6.83 6.79
N VAL A 280 -8.55 8.00 6.27
CA VAL A 280 -8.14 9.31 6.81
C VAL A 280 -8.64 9.49 8.24
N SER A 281 -9.92 9.19 8.50
CA SER A 281 -10.50 9.25 9.86
C SER A 281 -9.80 8.30 10.84
N ALA A 282 -9.27 7.15 10.37
CA ALA A 282 -8.48 6.26 11.21
C ALA A 282 -7.12 6.88 11.58
N PHE A 283 -6.48 7.63 10.67
CA PHE A 283 -5.27 8.41 10.99
C PHE A 283 -5.55 9.50 12.02
N LYS A 284 -6.65 10.26 11.85
CA LYS A 284 -7.04 11.30 12.83
C LYS A 284 -7.21 10.71 14.23
N ARG A 285 -7.92 9.61 14.36
CA ARG A 285 -8.10 8.92 15.67
C ARG A 285 -6.78 8.51 16.29
N ALA A 286 -5.87 7.93 15.49
CA ALA A 286 -4.57 7.51 15.99
C ALA A 286 -3.71 8.70 16.47
N VAL A 287 -3.81 9.85 15.82
CA VAL A 287 -3.09 11.08 16.18
C VAL A 287 -3.67 11.74 17.44
N HIS A 288 -5.00 11.84 17.51
CA HIS A 288 -5.67 12.45 18.67
C HIS A 288 -5.53 11.61 19.96
N MET A 289 -5.33 10.30 19.84
CA MET A 289 -5.08 9.45 21.03
C MET A 289 -3.68 9.63 21.63
N SER A 290 -2.73 10.25 20.88
CA SER A 290 -1.34 10.36 21.34
C SER A 290 -0.99 11.73 21.96
N ASP A 291 -1.71 12.81 21.65
CA ASP A 291 -1.20 14.15 21.92
C ASP A 291 -2.14 15.09 22.71
N THR A 292 -3.46 14.80 22.80
CA THR A 292 -4.39 15.68 23.53
C THR A 292 -5.52 14.90 24.17
N CYS A 293 -5.83 15.23 25.43
CA CYS A 293 -7.08 14.79 26.05
C CYS A 293 -8.22 15.63 25.48
N PRO A 294 -9.22 15.05 24.78
CA PRO A 294 -10.36 15.84 24.29
C PRO A 294 -11.12 16.54 25.42
N ALA A 295 -11.01 16.04 26.65
CA ALA A 295 -11.60 16.65 27.82
C ALA A 295 -10.97 17.98 28.21
N ASP A 296 -9.72 18.27 27.78
CA ASP A 296 -9.08 19.57 27.97
C ASP A 296 -9.78 20.71 27.19
N LEU A 297 -10.63 20.35 26.20
CA LEU A 297 -11.49 21.29 25.49
C LEU A 297 -12.75 21.66 26.28
N VAL A 298 -13.06 20.92 27.35
CA VAL A 298 -14.20 21.18 28.23
C VAL A 298 -13.75 22.20 29.28
N ASN A 299 -14.02 23.48 28.99
CA ASN A 299 -13.46 24.61 29.71
C ASN A 299 -14.34 25.05 30.90
N TYR A 300 -14.34 24.27 32.00
CA TYR A 300 -14.85 24.79 33.29
C TYR A 300 -13.77 24.64 34.37
N ARG A 301 -13.72 25.61 35.29
CA ARG A 301 -12.72 25.63 36.34
C ARG A 301 -12.98 24.57 37.42
N LEU A 302 -12.05 23.70 37.62
CA LEU A 302 -12.00 22.85 38.82
C LEU A 302 -11.18 23.60 39.89
N ASN A 303 -11.79 23.77 41.10
CA ASN A 303 -11.00 24.20 42.25
C ASN A 303 -10.25 22.99 42.78
N VAL A 304 -8.98 22.88 42.36
CA VAL A 304 -8.05 21.92 42.93
C VAL A 304 -7.43 22.58 44.16
N ALA A 305 -7.69 22.05 45.35
CA ALA A 305 -6.98 22.49 46.54
C ALA A 305 -5.48 22.18 46.39
N GLU A 306 -4.62 23.20 46.64
CA GLU A 306 -3.17 23.05 46.71
C GLU A 306 -2.71 22.12 47.82
#